data_8e056b3c675b00e47b99040ebf2edfdd
#
_entry.id   8e056b3c675b00e47b99040ebf2edfdd
#
_cell.length_a   1.000
_cell.length_b   1.000
_cell.length_c   1.000
_cell.angle_alpha   90.00
_cell.angle_beta   90.00
_cell.angle_gamma   90.00
#
_symmetry.space_group_name_H-M   'P 1'
#
loop_
_entity.id
_entity.type
_entity.pdbx_description
1 polymer ?
#
loop_
_entity_poly.entity_id
_entity_poly.type
_entity_poly.pdbx_seq_one_letter_code
_entity_poly.pdbx_strand_id
1 'polypeptide(L)'
;MTAPEETPDTTEVTTEEATPTPIPTPTTKPVPKFPEFDPDYTSSAPVLGYKMRSLTFYRDGNPIQARITYPEGEGPFKTIIISNGLYAGFGRYAAFAQRFTISGYAVVEYQYQNGTAPSPYHDPDWLGDFIYEQVLDLYAVLDGTKLIPEVDPGNIYLFGHSMGGLVTSYVGTMRQTEIKGLLLLDPSYYAAKIMKFEGEKTIRTDIYPLISRCYVPVVIISGTKAFACDPAKQFDQARASLPYSEYYVIEGATHTFKGEYGDQAVDIAVECMQRWDEEGR
;
A
#
# COMPACT_ATOMS: atom_id res chain seq x y z
N MET A 1 -0.25 -74.42 -1.70
CA MET A 1 -0.80 -73.31 -2.47
C MET A 1 -0.48 -72.07 -1.69
N THR A 2 0.63 -71.45 -2.04
CA THR A 2 1.16 -70.20 -1.45
C THR A 2 0.76 -69.07 -2.35
N ALA A 3 0.12 -68.06 -1.80
CA ALA A 3 -0.26 -66.85 -2.49
C ALA A 3 0.98 -65.98 -2.76
N PRO A 4 1.03 -65.18 -3.86
CA PRO A 4 2.14 -64.30 -4.13
C PRO A 4 2.06 -63.02 -3.34
N GLU A 5 3.23 -62.58 -2.86
CA GLU A 5 3.52 -61.35 -2.17
C GLU A 5 3.50 -60.18 -3.19
N GLU A 6 2.65 -59.15 -2.93
CA GLU A 6 2.63 -57.91 -3.67
C GLU A 6 3.74 -56.98 -3.13
N THR A 7 4.65 -56.58 -3.97
CA THR A 7 5.64 -55.51 -3.71
C THR A 7 4.99 -54.13 -3.91
N PRO A 8 5.18 -53.15 -3.01
CA PRO A 8 4.64 -51.79 -3.21
C PRO A 8 5.50 -51.05 -4.23
N ASP A 9 4.84 -50.53 -5.23
CA ASP A 9 5.38 -49.62 -6.24
C ASP A 9 5.66 -48.24 -5.60
N THR A 10 6.93 -47.91 -5.41
CA THR A 10 7.40 -46.63 -4.96
C THR A 10 7.55 -45.70 -6.16
N THR A 11 6.52 -45.00 -6.53
CA THR A 11 6.62 -43.85 -7.44
C THR A 11 7.30 -42.70 -6.72
N GLU A 12 8.56 -42.46 -7.03
CA GLU A 12 9.27 -41.22 -6.66
C GLU A 12 8.57 -40.00 -7.32
N VAL A 13 7.93 -39.20 -6.49
CA VAL A 13 7.45 -37.89 -6.90
C VAL A 13 8.64 -36.92 -6.87
N THR A 14 9.25 -36.71 -8.03
CA THR A 14 10.21 -35.62 -8.22
C THR A 14 9.48 -34.27 -8.13
N THR A 15 9.60 -33.63 -6.99
CA THR A 15 9.24 -32.22 -6.84
C THR A 15 10.25 -31.38 -7.63
N GLU A 16 9.85 -30.87 -8.79
CA GLU A 16 10.56 -29.81 -9.47
C GLU A 16 10.62 -28.59 -8.55
N GLU A 17 11.80 -28.28 -8.04
CA GLU A 17 12.09 -27.05 -7.33
C GLU A 17 11.88 -25.87 -8.32
N ALA A 18 10.86 -25.06 -8.08
CA ALA A 18 10.58 -23.89 -8.88
C ALA A 18 11.76 -22.93 -8.78
N THR A 19 12.48 -22.76 -9.88
CA THR A 19 13.59 -21.81 -10.02
C THR A 19 13.07 -20.41 -9.67
N PRO A 20 13.70 -19.68 -8.72
CA PRO A 20 13.27 -18.34 -8.38
C PRO A 20 13.38 -17.43 -9.60
N THR A 21 12.30 -16.76 -9.94
CA THR A 21 12.26 -15.77 -11.02
C THR A 21 13.34 -14.72 -10.75
N PRO A 22 14.24 -14.44 -11.70
CA PRO A 22 15.29 -13.45 -11.49
C PRO A 22 14.69 -12.09 -11.20
N ILE A 23 15.14 -11.47 -10.11
CA ILE A 23 14.79 -10.10 -9.74
C ILE A 23 15.32 -9.20 -10.86
N PRO A 24 14.48 -8.39 -11.52
CA PRO A 24 14.96 -7.46 -12.54
C PRO A 24 15.95 -6.49 -11.91
N THR A 25 17.15 -6.45 -12.47
CA THR A 25 18.17 -5.45 -12.10
C THR A 25 17.62 -4.07 -12.45
N PRO A 26 17.62 -3.09 -11.53
CA PRO A 26 17.09 -1.76 -11.82
C PRO A 26 17.86 -1.15 -12.99
N THR A 27 17.17 -0.91 -14.10
CA THR A 27 17.72 -0.13 -15.19
C THR A 27 17.75 1.33 -14.74
N THR A 28 18.93 1.84 -14.43
CA THR A 28 19.16 3.23 -14.06
C THR A 28 18.88 4.15 -15.26
N LYS A 29 17.61 4.58 -15.40
CA LYS A 29 17.32 5.78 -16.19
C LYS A 29 17.79 6.99 -15.39
N PRO A 30 18.34 8.05 -16.03
CA PRO A 30 18.73 9.25 -15.31
C PRO A 30 17.52 9.83 -14.61
N VAL A 31 17.54 9.82 -13.29
CA VAL A 31 16.51 10.42 -12.44
C VAL A 31 16.60 11.93 -12.58
N PRO A 32 15.51 12.66 -12.92
CA PRO A 32 15.49 14.10 -12.87
C PRO A 32 15.94 14.57 -11.49
N LYS A 33 16.91 15.49 -11.39
CA LYS A 33 17.28 16.12 -10.13
C LYS A 33 16.12 17.00 -9.69
N PHE A 34 15.40 16.58 -8.64
CA PHE A 34 14.40 17.41 -8.00
C PHE A 34 15.07 18.38 -7.02
N PRO A 35 14.55 19.60 -6.88
CA PRO A 35 15.02 20.51 -5.82
C PRO A 35 14.75 19.87 -4.44
N GLU A 36 15.67 20.09 -3.50
CA GLU A 36 15.51 19.67 -2.11
C GLU A 36 14.24 20.30 -1.54
N PHE A 37 13.42 19.46 -0.87
CA PHE A 37 12.15 19.90 -0.30
C PHE A 37 12.40 20.71 0.97
N ASP A 38 11.91 21.94 1.00
CA ASP A 38 11.84 22.77 2.21
C ASP A 38 10.57 22.38 3.01
N PRO A 39 10.70 21.84 4.23
CA PRO A 39 9.55 21.44 5.04
C PRO A 39 8.63 22.61 5.46
N ASP A 40 9.11 23.85 5.38
CA ASP A 40 8.34 25.06 5.70
C ASP A 40 7.59 25.63 4.49
N TYR A 41 7.60 24.95 3.35
CA TYR A 41 7.01 25.44 2.12
C TYR A 41 5.47 25.35 2.13
N THR A 42 4.84 26.41 2.57
CA THR A 42 3.38 26.60 2.52
C THR A 42 2.93 27.46 1.33
N SER A 43 3.68 27.58 0.29
CA SER A 43 3.32 28.49 -0.78
C SER A 43 2.86 27.80 -2.06
N SER A 44 1.89 28.41 -2.65
CA SER A 44 1.30 28.25 -3.96
C SER A 44 2.25 28.54 -5.13
N ALA A 45 3.48 28.07 -5.10
CA ALA A 45 4.40 28.35 -6.18
C ALA A 45 4.25 27.31 -7.31
N PRO A 46 4.00 27.74 -8.54
CA PRO A 46 3.82 26.88 -9.71
C PRO A 46 5.16 26.43 -10.30
N VAL A 47 6.09 25.91 -9.48
CA VAL A 47 7.46 25.67 -9.92
C VAL A 47 7.66 24.25 -10.49
N LEU A 48 6.70 23.33 -10.39
CA LEU A 48 6.94 21.91 -10.69
C LEU A 48 5.90 21.23 -11.59
N GLY A 49 5.03 21.96 -12.26
CA GLY A 49 4.09 21.35 -13.20
C GLY A 49 2.98 20.50 -12.54
N TYR A 50 2.58 20.85 -11.32
CA TYR A 50 1.42 20.24 -10.64
C TYR A 50 0.62 21.27 -9.84
N LYS A 51 -0.62 20.93 -9.57
CA LYS A 51 -1.55 21.71 -8.75
C LYS A 51 -1.84 20.97 -7.45
N MET A 52 -2.16 21.73 -6.40
CA MET A 52 -2.54 21.19 -5.09
C MET A 52 -3.69 22.00 -4.50
N ARG A 53 -4.66 21.32 -3.88
CA ARG A 53 -5.70 21.96 -3.09
C ARG A 53 -6.08 21.14 -1.87
N SER A 54 -6.49 21.84 -0.81
CA SER A 54 -7.03 21.23 0.40
C SER A 54 -8.42 20.65 0.14
N LEU A 55 -8.72 19.55 0.82
CA LEU A 55 -9.98 18.83 0.80
C LEU A 55 -10.44 18.56 2.24
N THR A 56 -11.73 18.36 2.40
CA THR A 56 -12.31 17.84 3.64
C THR A 56 -13.31 16.75 3.27
N PHE A 57 -13.03 15.53 3.69
CA PHE A 57 -14.01 14.44 3.68
C PHE A 57 -14.73 14.40 5.01
N TYR A 58 -15.81 13.63 5.10
CA TYR A 58 -16.57 13.50 6.33
C TYR A 58 -16.92 12.04 6.58
N ARG A 59 -16.73 11.60 7.83
CA ARG A 59 -17.24 10.34 8.34
C ARG A 59 -18.05 10.63 9.60
N ASP A 60 -19.30 10.19 9.63
CA ASP A 60 -20.22 10.38 10.76
C ASP A 60 -20.34 11.86 11.19
N GLY A 61 -20.29 12.77 10.20
CA GLY A 61 -20.33 14.22 10.44
C GLY A 61 -19.03 14.85 10.92
N ASN A 62 -17.99 14.05 11.19
CA ASN A 62 -16.68 14.54 11.60
C ASN A 62 -15.75 14.73 10.40
N PRO A 63 -14.97 15.83 10.36
CA PRO A 63 -14.09 16.12 9.24
C PRO A 63 -12.85 15.23 9.20
N ILE A 64 -12.47 14.83 8.01
CA ILE A 64 -11.19 14.21 7.67
C ILE A 64 -10.44 15.21 6.80
N GLN A 65 -9.39 15.81 7.33
CA GLN A 65 -8.57 16.75 6.56
C GLN A 65 -7.76 15.99 5.50
N ALA A 66 -7.75 16.55 4.30
CA ALA A 66 -7.05 15.95 3.17
C ALA A 66 -6.52 17.01 2.22
N ARG A 67 -5.73 16.57 1.25
CA ARG A 67 -5.34 17.36 0.08
C ARG A 67 -5.27 16.47 -1.14
N ILE A 68 -5.48 17.05 -2.29
CA ILE A 68 -5.19 16.44 -3.57
C ILE A 68 -4.06 17.19 -4.26
N THR A 69 -3.10 16.44 -4.78
CA THR A 69 -2.04 16.92 -5.68
C THR A 69 -2.25 16.25 -7.03
N TYR A 70 -2.24 17.01 -8.12
CA TYR A 70 -2.54 16.47 -9.45
C TYR A 70 -1.74 17.18 -10.55
N PRO A 71 -1.45 16.51 -11.69
CA PRO A 71 -0.69 17.10 -12.78
C PRO A 71 -1.35 18.36 -13.33
N GLU A 72 -0.55 19.24 -13.96
CA GLU A 72 -1.10 20.28 -14.82
C GLU A 72 -1.73 19.63 -16.07
N GLY A 73 -2.84 20.22 -16.54
CA GLY A 73 -3.59 19.74 -17.69
C GLY A 73 -5.04 19.46 -17.36
N GLU A 74 -5.69 18.80 -18.31
CA GLU A 74 -7.09 18.41 -18.18
C GLU A 74 -7.16 16.98 -17.66
N GLY A 75 -7.87 16.78 -16.52
CA GLY A 75 -8.21 15.47 -16.00
C GLY A 75 -9.38 14.82 -16.75
N PRO A 76 -9.99 13.76 -16.22
CA PRO A 76 -9.66 13.17 -14.90
C PRO A 76 -8.38 12.33 -14.92
N PHE A 77 -7.69 12.27 -13.78
CA PHE A 77 -6.43 11.55 -13.63
C PHE A 77 -6.62 10.22 -12.87
N LYS A 78 -5.88 9.19 -13.25
CA LYS A 78 -5.67 8.00 -12.41
C LYS A 78 -5.18 8.46 -11.05
N THR A 79 -5.72 7.89 -9.98
CA THR A 79 -5.56 8.48 -8.65
C THR A 79 -5.01 7.47 -7.65
N ILE A 80 -4.11 7.92 -6.79
CA ILE A 80 -3.55 7.16 -5.68
C ILE A 80 -4.03 7.77 -4.37
N ILE A 81 -4.61 6.97 -3.47
CA ILE A 81 -4.95 7.38 -2.10
C ILE A 81 -3.88 6.84 -1.16
N ILE A 82 -3.24 7.72 -0.39
CA ILE A 82 -2.14 7.37 0.53
C ILE A 82 -2.64 7.22 1.95
N SER A 83 -2.51 6.01 2.50
CA SER A 83 -2.77 5.66 3.90
C SER A 83 -1.50 5.72 4.73
N ASN A 84 -1.52 6.54 5.77
CA ASN A 84 -0.37 6.83 6.62
C ASN A 84 0.01 5.64 7.52
N GLY A 85 1.31 5.49 7.80
CA GLY A 85 1.82 4.61 8.83
C GLY A 85 1.61 5.17 10.24
N LEU A 86 1.87 4.32 11.25
CA LEU A 86 1.85 4.73 12.65
C LEU A 86 2.90 5.83 12.89
N TYR A 87 2.54 6.85 13.67
CA TYR A 87 3.35 8.07 13.92
C TYR A 87 3.68 8.91 12.68
N ALA A 88 3.07 8.62 11.55
CA ALA A 88 3.25 9.39 10.32
C ALA A 88 2.10 10.39 10.16
N GLY A 89 2.35 11.64 10.51
CA GLY A 89 1.35 12.71 10.38
C GLY A 89 1.08 13.12 8.93
N PHE A 90 0.08 13.97 8.77
CA PHE A 90 -0.29 14.56 7.49
C PHE A 90 0.92 15.21 6.80
N GLY A 91 1.11 14.91 5.54
CA GLY A 91 2.24 15.42 4.75
C GLY A 91 3.54 14.62 4.86
N ARG A 92 3.57 13.56 5.69
CA ARG A 92 4.74 12.68 5.79
C ARG A 92 5.14 12.06 4.44
N TYR A 93 4.18 11.86 3.57
CA TYR A 93 4.36 11.27 2.24
C TYR A 93 4.36 12.30 1.11
N ALA A 94 4.57 13.58 1.42
CA ALA A 94 4.58 14.65 0.41
C ALA A 94 5.55 14.40 -0.74
N ALA A 95 6.74 13.84 -0.46
CA ALA A 95 7.71 13.50 -1.50
C ALA A 95 7.19 12.36 -2.41
N PHE A 96 6.53 11.35 -1.84
CA PHE A 96 5.87 10.31 -2.62
C PHE A 96 4.74 10.87 -3.47
N ALA A 97 3.87 11.70 -2.87
CA ALA A 97 2.76 12.33 -3.56
C ALA A 97 3.27 13.17 -4.75
N GLN A 98 4.28 14.00 -4.54
CA GLN A 98 4.90 14.79 -5.59
C GLN A 98 5.43 13.93 -6.73
N ARG A 99 6.15 12.85 -6.41
CA ARG A 99 6.75 11.97 -7.40
C ARG A 99 5.70 11.21 -8.20
N PHE A 100 4.67 10.67 -7.56
CA PHE A 100 3.53 10.07 -8.26
C PHE A 100 2.83 11.09 -9.16
N THR A 101 2.70 12.34 -8.70
CA THR A 101 2.05 13.39 -9.49
C THR A 101 2.87 13.75 -10.73
N ILE A 102 4.18 13.82 -10.63
CA ILE A 102 5.08 14.04 -11.78
C ILE A 102 5.00 12.85 -12.76
N SER A 103 4.71 11.63 -12.26
CA SER A 103 4.49 10.45 -13.08
C SER A 103 3.08 10.39 -13.71
N GLY A 104 2.25 11.43 -13.51
CA GLY A 104 0.95 11.56 -14.18
C GLY A 104 -0.27 11.14 -13.35
N TYR A 105 -0.10 10.85 -12.07
CA TYR A 105 -1.20 10.44 -11.18
C TYR A 105 -1.68 11.60 -10.31
N ALA A 106 -2.98 11.69 -10.06
CA ALA A 106 -3.46 12.47 -8.94
C ALA A 106 -3.20 11.71 -7.63
N VAL A 107 -2.93 12.43 -6.55
CA VAL A 107 -2.64 11.83 -5.24
C VAL A 107 -3.50 12.49 -4.17
N VAL A 108 -4.24 11.69 -3.44
CA VAL A 108 -4.99 12.11 -2.27
C VAL A 108 -4.25 11.66 -1.01
N GLU A 109 -3.85 12.62 -0.19
CA GLU A 109 -3.32 12.40 1.16
C GLU A 109 -4.39 12.84 2.17
N TYR A 110 -4.55 12.12 3.26
CA TYR A 110 -5.54 12.44 4.28
C TYR A 110 -5.01 12.15 5.70
N GLN A 111 -5.63 12.80 6.68
CA GLN A 111 -5.33 12.60 8.09
C GLN A 111 -6.42 11.73 8.72
N TYR A 112 -6.03 10.64 9.39
CA TYR A 112 -7.00 9.86 10.17
C TYR A 112 -7.64 10.69 11.29
N GLN A 113 -8.93 10.49 11.53
CA GLN A 113 -9.67 11.20 12.59
C GLN A 113 -9.11 10.90 13.99
N ASN A 114 -8.71 9.65 14.23
CA ASN A 114 -8.08 9.24 15.47
C ASN A 114 -6.57 9.52 15.54
N GLY A 115 -6.03 10.20 14.52
CA GLY A 115 -4.62 10.49 14.41
C GLY A 115 -3.76 9.29 14.03
N THR A 116 -2.45 9.46 14.13
CA THR A 116 -1.46 8.43 13.77
C THR A 116 -0.62 7.98 14.97
N ALA A 117 -0.82 8.61 16.12
CA ALA A 117 -0.10 8.33 17.35
C ALA A 117 -1.08 7.95 18.45
N PRO A 118 -1.16 6.70 18.78
CA PRO A 118 -1.95 6.25 19.92
C PRO A 118 -1.35 6.73 21.24
N SER A 119 -2.21 7.12 22.17
CA SER A 119 -1.79 7.45 23.52
C SER A 119 -2.61 6.62 24.54
N PRO A 120 -2.01 6.08 25.58
CA PRO A 120 -0.79 5.28 25.68
C PRO A 120 -1.05 3.78 25.47
N TYR A 121 -0.07 3.06 25.04
CA TYR A 121 -0.06 1.61 24.80
C TYR A 121 -0.34 0.78 26.06
N HIS A 122 -1.57 0.49 26.41
CA HIS A 122 -1.81 -0.34 27.59
C HIS A 122 -2.68 -1.57 27.36
N ASP A 123 -3.31 -1.69 26.18
CA ASP A 123 -4.22 -2.80 25.90
C ASP A 123 -3.97 -3.36 24.49
N PRO A 124 -3.74 -4.68 24.32
CA PRO A 124 -3.67 -5.32 23.01
C PRO A 124 -4.93 -5.11 22.16
N ASP A 125 -6.10 -4.99 22.77
CA ASP A 125 -7.37 -4.79 22.08
C ASP A 125 -7.47 -3.37 21.51
N TRP A 126 -6.81 -2.40 22.16
CA TRP A 126 -6.77 -1.03 21.70
C TRP A 126 -6.20 -0.83 20.28
N LEU A 127 -5.13 -1.53 19.90
CA LEU A 127 -4.55 -1.38 18.56
C LEU A 127 -5.53 -1.82 17.46
N GLY A 128 -6.34 -2.84 17.74
CA GLY A 128 -7.38 -3.31 16.84
C GLY A 128 -8.43 -2.22 16.58
N ASP A 129 -8.96 -1.62 17.64
CA ASP A 129 -9.95 -0.56 17.55
C ASP A 129 -9.38 0.68 16.85
N PHE A 130 -8.14 1.03 17.16
CA PHE A 130 -7.45 2.15 16.53
C PHE A 130 -7.33 2.00 15.02
N ILE A 131 -6.96 0.81 14.54
CA ILE A 131 -6.83 0.53 13.11
C ILE A 131 -8.19 0.40 12.43
N TYR A 132 -9.18 -0.14 13.12
CA TYR A 132 -10.54 -0.22 12.60
C TYR A 132 -11.13 1.17 12.29
N GLU A 133 -10.93 2.14 13.18
CA GLU A 133 -11.30 3.53 12.91
C GLU A 133 -10.61 4.08 11.65
N GLN A 134 -9.34 3.74 11.43
CA GLN A 134 -8.60 4.13 10.22
C GLN A 134 -9.13 3.43 8.95
N VAL A 135 -9.62 2.21 9.07
CA VAL A 135 -10.32 1.50 7.98
C VAL A 135 -11.61 2.25 7.59
N LEU A 136 -12.39 2.69 8.59
CA LEU A 136 -13.61 3.45 8.35
C LEU A 136 -13.31 4.81 7.70
N ASP A 137 -12.23 5.47 8.11
CA ASP A 137 -11.76 6.70 7.47
C ASP A 137 -11.41 6.47 5.99
N LEU A 138 -10.67 5.41 5.68
CA LEU A 138 -10.30 5.11 4.29
C LEU A 138 -11.53 4.77 3.43
N TYR A 139 -12.57 4.13 3.98
CA TYR A 139 -13.84 3.96 3.27
C TYR A 139 -14.45 5.32 2.88
N ALA A 140 -14.57 6.24 3.84
CA ALA A 140 -15.12 7.56 3.58
C ALA A 140 -14.27 8.37 2.59
N VAL A 141 -12.94 8.28 2.70
CA VAL A 141 -12.02 8.93 1.77
C VAL A 141 -12.14 8.35 0.36
N LEU A 142 -12.23 7.02 0.22
CA LEU A 142 -12.40 6.36 -1.09
C LEU A 142 -13.71 6.81 -1.75
N ASP A 143 -14.81 6.86 -1.00
CA ASP A 143 -16.10 7.30 -1.52
C ASP A 143 -16.08 8.78 -1.92
N GLY A 144 -15.51 9.63 -1.08
CA GLY A 144 -15.38 11.06 -1.38
C GLY A 144 -14.42 11.37 -2.53
N THR A 145 -13.35 10.58 -2.66
CA THR A 145 -12.37 10.75 -3.75
C THR A 145 -13.00 10.58 -5.12
N LYS A 146 -13.94 9.64 -5.27
CA LYS A 146 -14.66 9.41 -6.54
C LYS A 146 -15.51 10.58 -7.00
N LEU A 147 -15.83 11.51 -6.09
CA LEU A 147 -16.64 12.69 -6.39
C LEU A 147 -15.79 13.92 -6.78
N ILE A 148 -14.47 13.78 -6.78
CA ILE A 148 -13.55 14.88 -7.12
C ILE A 148 -13.44 15.00 -8.64
N PRO A 149 -13.66 16.19 -9.24
CA PRO A 149 -13.65 16.33 -10.70
C PRO A 149 -12.35 15.95 -11.38
N GLU A 150 -11.21 16.10 -10.69
CA GLU A 150 -9.88 15.77 -11.19
C GLU A 150 -9.57 14.27 -11.15
N VAL A 151 -10.41 13.46 -10.49
CA VAL A 151 -10.20 12.03 -10.26
C VAL A 151 -10.95 11.20 -11.31
N ASP A 152 -10.27 10.23 -11.90
CA ASP A 152 -10.90 9.15 -12.64
C ASP A 152 -11.41 8.08 -11.65
N PRO A 153 -12.72 8.00 -11.40
CA PRO A 153 -13.27 7.11 -10.39
C PRO A 153 -13.15 5.61 -10.74
N GLY A 154 -12.87 5.30 -12.01
CA GLY A 154 -12.62 3.95 -12.47
C GLY A 154 -11.16 3.50 -12.36
N ASN A 155 -10.25 4.42 -12.01
CA ASN A 155 -8.81 4.18 -11.98
C ASN A 155 -8.17 4.67 -10.68
N ILE A 156 -8.59 4.10 -9.55
CA ILE A 156 -8.08 4.40 -8.21
C ILE A 156 -7.19 3.27 -7.71
N TYR A 157 -6.01 3.63 -7.21
CA TYR A 157 -5.07 2.76 -6.52
C TYR A 157 -4.99 3.13 -5.05
N LEU A 158 -4.79 2.17 -4.17
CA LEU A 158 -4.58 2.43 -2.75
C LEU A 158 -3.11 2.17 -2.40
N PHE A 159 -2.45 3.17 -1.84
CA PHE A 159 -1.10 3.08 -1.31
C PHE A 159 -1.13 3.02 0.21
N GLY A 160 -0.36 2.13 0.81
CA GLY A 160 -0.24 2.06 2.27
C GLY A 160 1.17 1.74 2.72
N HIS A 161 1.69 2.53 3.65
CA HIS A 161 2.98 2.30 4.28
C HIS A 161 2.81 1.79 5.70
N SER A 162 3.60 0.77 6.08
CA SER A 162 3.64 0.28 7.47
C SER A 162 2.23 -0.14 7.95
N MET A 163 1.73 0.47 9.02
CA MET A 163 0.37 0.25 9.53
C MET A 163 -0.70 0.64 8.50
N GLY A 164 -0.47 1.70 7.72
CA GLY A 164 -1.32 2.06 6.59
C GLY A 164 -1.42 0.96 5.53
N GLY A 165 -0.40 0.11 5.42
CA GLY A 165 -0.43 -1.08 4.56
C GLY A 165 -1.46 -2.12 5.02
N LEU A 166 -1.70 -2.28 6.33
CA LEU A 166 -2.79 -3.13 6.84
C LEU A 166 -4.15 -2.54 6.53
N VAL A 167 -4.34 -1.23 6.80
CA VAL A 167 -5.57 -0.51 6.50
C VAL A 167 -5.90 -0.64 5.00
N THR A 168 -4.91 -0.39 4.15
CA THR A 168 -5.02 -0.48 2.69
C THR A 168 -5.35 -1.90 2.23
N SER A 169 -4.69 -2.91 2.78
CA SER A 169 -4.96 -4.32 2.43
C SER A 169 -6.38 -4.74 2.81
N TYR A 170 -6.85 -4.31 3.98
CA TYR A 170 -8.21 -4.59 4.42
C TYR A 170 -9.24 -3.95 3.49
N VAL A 171 -9.17 -2.61 3.33
CA VAL A 171 -10.11 -1.86 2.51
C VAL A 171 -10.05 -2.31 1.05
N GLY A 172 -8.84 -2.49 0.51
CA GLY A 172 -8.63 -2.94 -0.85
C GLY A 172 -9.25 -4.31 -1.13
N THR A 173 -9.17 -5.26 -0.19
CA THR A 173 -9.82 -6.56 -0.32
C THR A 173 -11.35 -6.44 -0.26
N MET A 174 -11.86 -5.62 0.66
CA MET A 174 -13.31 -5.44 0.83
C MET A 174 -13.97 -4.63 -0.29
N ARG A 175 -13.23 -3.72 -0.90
CA ARG A 175 -13.70 -2.79 -1.94
C ARG A 175 -12.98 -3.03 -3.29
N GLN A 176 -12.50 -4.25 -3.53
CA GLN A 176 -11.67 -4.60 -4.67
C GLN A 176 -12.30 -4.33 -6.06
N THR A 177 -13.61 -4.31 -6.15
CA THR A 177 -14.32 -3.96 -7.41
C THR A 177 -14.28 -2.46 -7.73
N GLU A 178 -13.76 -1.66 -6.81
CA GLU A 178 -13.79 -0.19 -6.89
C GLU A 178 -12.39 0.41 -7.04
N ILE A 179 -11.37 -0.44 -7.07
CA ILE A 179 -9.96 -0.04 -7.17
C ILE A 179 -9.24 -0.87 -8.21
N LYS A 180 -8.10 -0.38 -8.68
CA LYS A 180 -7.26 -1.04 -9.68
C LYS A 180 -6.11 -1.84 -9.11
N GLY A 181 -5.65 -1.53 -7.92
CA GLY A 181 -4.53 -2.25 -7.31
C GLY A 181 -4.10 -1.68 -5.96
N LEU A 182 -3.22 -2.44 -5.30
CA LEU A 182 -2.65 -2.10 -4.01
C LEU A 182 -1.14 -1.89 -4.12
N LEU A 183 -0.67 -0.77 -3.59
CA LEU A 183 0.75 -0.40 -3.52
C LEU A 183 1.17 -0.42 -2.05
N LEU A 184 1.84 -1.48 -1.62
CA LEU A 184 2.13 -1.73 -0.21
C LEU A 184 3.62 -1.51 0.06
N LEU A 185 3.94 -0.46 0.80
CA LEU A 185 5.30 -0.13 1.19
C LEU A 185 5.58 -0.61 2.60
N ASP A 186 6.39 -1.65 2.72
CA ASP A 186 6.79 -2.29 3.98
C ASP A 186 5.61 -2.49 4.96
N PRO A 187 4.52 -3.15 4.52
CA PRO A 187 3.28 -3.25 5.28
C PRO A 187 3.51 -4.01 6.59
N SER A 188 2.89 -3.55 7.69
CA SER A 188 3.08 -4.12 9.03
C SER A 188 2.29 -5.41 9.26
N TYR A 189 2.42 -6.41 8.39
CA TYR A 189 1.72 -7.69 8.53
C TYR A 189 2.08 -8.46 9.80
N TYR A 190 3.26 -8.23 10.37
CA TYR A 190 3.62 -8.77 11.68
C TYR A 190 2.64 -8.32 12.79
N ALA A 191 2.08 -7.13 12.67
CA ALA A 191 1.08 -6.62 13.61
C ALA A 191 -0.29 -7.31 13.43
N ALA A 192 -0.51 -8.00 12.31
CA ALA A 192 -1.73 -8.77 12.10
C ALA A 192 -1.98 -9.83 13.18
N LYS A 193 -0.93 -10.31 13.84
CA LYS A 193 -1.06 -11.28 14.95
C LYS A 193 -1.63 -10.70 16.24
N ILE A 194 -1.60 -9.39 16.39
CA ILE A 194 -2.15 -8.68 17.56
C ILE A 194 -3.45 -7.94 17.25
N MET A 195 -3.89 -8.01 16.00
CA MET A 195 -5.13 -7.38 15.56
C MET A 195 -6.25 -8.39 15.57
N LYS A 196 -7.41 -8.01 16.09
CA LYS A 196 -8.60 -8.83 16.11
C LYS A 196 -9.66 -8.15 15.25
N PHE A 197 -10.34 -8.88 14.39
CA PHE A 197 -11.53 -8.42 13.68
C PHE A 197 -12.71 -9.28 14.09
N GLU A 198 -13.59 -8.75 14.96
CA GLU A 198 -14.83 -9.39 15.38
C GLU A 198 -15.98 -8.39 15.33
N GLY A 199 -16.91 -8.64 14.44
CA GLY A 199 -18.07 -7.76 14.31
C GLY A 199 -17.71 -6.35 13.85
N GLU A 200 -18.43 -5.34 14.31
CA GLU A 200 -18.31 -3.96 13.80
C GLU A 200 -17.20 -3.13 14.44
N LYS A 201 -16.48 -3.63 15.44
CA LYS A 201 -15.59 -2.78 16.26
C LYS A 201 -14.21 -3.33 16.57
N THR A 202 -13.88 -4.56 16.23
CA THR A 202 -12.60 -5.14 16.63
C THR A 202 -11.96 -5.90 15.48
N ILE A 203 -10.72 -5.58 15.12
CA ILE A 203 -10.00 -6.32 14.08
C ILE A 203 -9.28 -7.49 14.73
N ARG A 204 -9.66 -8.71 14.39
CA ARG A 204 -8.98 -9.93 14.83
C ARG A 204 -7.81 -10.32 13.94
N THR A 205 -6.95 -10.98 14.58
CA THR A 205 -5.56 -11.36 14.42
C THR A 205 -5.11 -12.02 13.14
N ASP A 206 -5.94 -12.31 12.18
CA ASP A 206 -5.44 -12.97 10.99
C ASP A 206 -5.98 -12.29 9.74
N ILE A 207 -5.21 -11.35 9.21
CA ILE A 207 -5.55 -10.70 7.95
C ILE A 207 -5.37 -11.64 6.74
N TYR A 208 -4.59 -12.71 6.88
CA TYR A 208 -4.25 -13.58 5.75
C TYR A 208 -5.45 -14.27 5.10
N PRO A 209 -6.42 -14.84 5.86
CA PRO A 209 -7.65 -15.37 5.26
C PRO A 209 -8.48 -14.30 4.54
N LEU A 210 -8.40 -13.05 4.96
CA LEU A 210 -9.07 -11.96 4.28
C LEU A 210 -8.37 -11.63 2.98
N ILE A 211 -7.07 -11.31 3.01
CA ILE A 211 -6.32 -10.90 1.82
C ILE A 211 -6.19 -12.01 0.77
N SER A 212 -6.37 -13.28 1.15
CA SER A 212 -6.46 -14.39 0.18
C SER A 212 -7.64 -14.28 -0.79
N ARG A 213 -8.59 -13.39 -0.49
CA ARG A 213 -9.73 -13.05 -1.35
C ARG A 213 -9.50 -11.80 -2.18
N CYS A 214 -8.32 -11.23 -2.14
CA CYS A 214 -7.96 -10.04 -2.90
C CYS A 214 -7.55 -10.45 -4.31
N TYR A 215 -8.34 -10.06 -5.31
CA TYR A 215 -8.10 -10.38 -6.72
C TYR A 215 -7.60 -9.20 -7.55
N VAL A 216 -7.42 -8.03 -6.95
CA VAL A 216 -6.71 -6.95 -7.63
C VAL A 216 -5.20 -7.17 -7.56
N PRO A 217 -4.44 -6.63 -8.52
CA PRO A 217 -2.99 -6.66 -8.47
C PRO A 217 -2.43 -5.99 -7.21
N VAL A 218 -1.38 -6.58 -6.65
CA VAL A 218 -0.72 -6.06 -5.43
C VAL A 218 0.77 -6.02 -5.65
N VAL A 219 1.41 -4.89 -5.38
CA VAL A 219 2.84 -4.81 -5.24
C VAL A 219 3.23 -4.59 -3.78
N ILE A 220 4.13 -5.42 -3.27
CA ILE A 220 4.75 -5.27 -1.94
C ILE A 220 6.19 -4.84 -2.16
N ILE A 221 6.56 -3.70 -1.59
CA ILE A 221 7.92 -3.15 -1.67
C ILE A 221 8.49 -3.11 -0.25
N SER A 222 9.66 -3.68 -0.02
CA SER A 222 10.31 -3.69 1.29
C SER A 222 11.77 -3.26 1.20
N GLY A 223 12.35 -2.87 2.34
CA GLY A 223 13.76 -2.54 2.46
C GLY A 223 14.54 -3.63 3.19
N THR A 224 15.78 -3.90 2.78
CA THR A 224 16.64 -4.90 3.45
C THR A 224 17.05 -4.49 4.88
N LYS A 225 16.89 -3.21 5.24
CA LYS A 225 17.16 -2.66 6.59
C LYS A 225 15.88 -2.24 7.32
N ALA A 226 14.72 -2.72 6.90
CA ALA A 226 13.49 -2.49 7.64
C ALA A 226 13.55 -3.23 8.99
N PHE A 227 13.40 -2.48 10.09
CA PHE A 227 13.68 -3.00 11.44
C PHE A 227 12.56 -3.84 12.04
N ALA A 228 11.38 -3.82 11.46
CA ALA A 228 10.18 -4.28 12.16
C ALA A 228 9.97 -5.79 12.12
N CYS A 229 10.69 -6.54 11.29
CA CYS A 229 10.50 -7.98 11.11
C CYS A 229 11.63 -8.59 10.27
N ASP A 230 11.74 -9.90 10.35
CA ASP A 230 12.43 -10.66 9.31
C ASP A 230 11.60 -10.51 8.02
N PRO A 231 12.02 -9.67 7.05
CA PRO A 231 11.21 -9.38 5.87
C PRO A 231 10.80 -10.65 5.13
N ALA A 232 11.72 -11.62 5.05
CA ALA A 232 11.49 -12.86 4.35
C ALA A 232 10.27 -13.62 4.92
N LYS A 233 10.21 -13.84 6.23
CA LYS A 233 9.11 -14.62 6.84
C LYS A 233 7.77 -13.91 6.79
N GLN A 234 7.75 -12.60 6.97
CA GLN A 234 6.52 -11.81 6.94
C GLN A 234 5.90 -11.79 5.55
N PHE A 235 6.72 -11.52 4.55
CA PHE A 235 6.23 -11.36 3.18
C PHE A 235 6.03 -12.69 2.46
N ASP A 236 6.70 -13.76 2.86
CA ASP A 236 6.42 -15.10 2.33
C ASP A 236 4.99 -15.51 2.62
N GLN A 237 4.49 -15.32 3.85
CA GLN A 237 3.10 -15.62 4.16
C GLN A 237 2.13 -14.69 3.42
N ALA A 238 2.44 -13.40 3.30
CA ALA A 238 1.62 -12.45 2.56
C ALA A 238 1.55 -12.82 1.06
N ARG A 239 2.69 -13.13 0.45
CA ARG A 239 2.78 -13.58 -0.95
C ARG A 239 2.01 -14.88 -1.20
N ALA A 240 2.13 -15.85 -0.28
CA ALA A 240 1.37 -17.09 -0.35
C ALA A 240 -0.15 -16.88 -0.22
N SER A 241 -0.57 -15.79 0.43
CA SER A 241 -1.98 -15.48 0.65
C SER A 241 -2.57 -14.61 -0.46
N LEU A 242 -1.78 -13.74 -1.08
CA LEU A 242 -2.21 -12.80 -2.11
C LEU A 242 -2.04 -13.40 -3.51
N PRO A 243 -3.13 -13.76 -4.24
CA PRO A 243 -3.05 -14.51 -5.50
C PRO A 243 -2.32 -13.77 -6.62
N TYR A 244 -2.37 -12.44 -6.60
CA TYR A 244 -1.81 -11.57 -7.66
C TYR A 244 -0.82 -10.58 -7.09
N SER A 245 0.12 -11.06 -6.24
CA SER A 245 1.13 -10.19 -5.64
C SER A 245 2.48 -10.31 -6.31
N GLU A 246 3.15 -9.16 -6.41
CA GLU A 246 4.54 -9.01 -6.78
C GLU A 246 5.32 -8.48 -5.58
N TYR A 247 6.57 -8.88 -5.44
CA TYR A 247 7.40 -8.50 -4.31
C TYR A 247 8.74 -7.97 -4.77
N TYR A 248 9.08 -6.78 -4.28
CA TYR A 248 10.33 -6.09 -4.57
C TYR A 248 11.07 -5.74 -3.28
N VAL A 249 12.38 -5.87 -3.32
CA VAL A 249 13.25 -5.51 -2.19
C VAL A 249 14.24 -4.46 -2.63
N ILE A 250 14.28 -3.34 -1.91
CA ILE A 250 15.24 -2.26 -2.16
C ILE A 250 16.41 -2.43 -1.20
N GLU A 251 17.60 -2.70 -1.77
CA GLU A 251 18.80 -2.92 -0.99
C GLU A 251 19.23 -1.65 -0.25
N GLY A 252 19.49 -1.78 1.04
CA GLY A 252 19.89 -0.67 1.91
C GLY A 252 18.75 0.20 2.43
N ALA A 253 17.54 0.06 1.89
CA ALA A 253 16.40 0.84 2.36
C ALA A 253 15.99 0.45 3.78
N THR A 254 15.72 1.47 4.57
CA THR A 254 15.12 1.34 5.91
C THR A 254 13.61 1.44 5.81
N HIS A 255 12.89 1.12 6.89
CA HIS A 255 11.43 1.24 6.98
C HIS A 255 10.88 2.62 6.57
N THR A 256 11.67 3.67 6.65
CA THR A 256 11.22 5.04 6.34
C THR A 256 11.35 5.44 4.87
N PHE A 257 12.06 4.67 4.05
CA PHE A 257 12.29 4.94 2.63
C PHE A 257 12.62 6.41 2.31
N LYS A 258 13.63 6.96 2.98
CA LYS A 258 14.03 8.35 2.78
C LYS A 258 14.89 8.52 1.53
N GLY A 259 14.74 9.69 0.87
CA GLY A 259 15.56 10.08 -0.28
C GLY A 259 15.41 9.10 -1.44
N GLU A 260 16.52 8.70 -2.03
CA GLU A 260 16.57 7.81 -3.21
C GLU A 260 15.81 6.49 -3.05
N TYR A 261 15.69 5.95 -1.83
CA TYR A 261 14.91 4.74 -1.57
C TYR A 261 13.41 4.95 -1.76
N GLY A 262 12.92 6.15 -1.38
CA GLY A 262 11.54 6.55 -1.66
C GLY A 262 11.30 6.72 -3.15
N ASP A 263 12.27 7.29 -3.84
CA ASP A 263 12.23 7.45 -5.29
C ASP A 263 12.16 6.10 -6.01
N GLN A 264 13.02 5.16 -5.62
CA GLN A 264 13.00 3.80 -6.16
C GLN A 264 11.67 3.09 -5.89
N ALA A 265 11.11 3.26 -4.68
CA ALA A 265 9.82 2.65 -4.33
C ALA A 265 8.68 3.19 -5.21
N VAL A 266 8.67 4.50 -5.49
CA VAL A 266 7.68 5.10 -6.40
C VAL A 266 7.88 4.60 -7.82
N ASP A 267 9.12 4.52 -8.32
CA ASP A 267 9.39 4.04 -9.67
C ASP A 267 8.88 2.59 -9.85
N ILE A 268 9.17 1.70 -8.91
CA ILE A 268 8.66 0.33 -8.91
C ILE A 268 7.13 0.32 -8.93
N ALA A 269 6.48 1.12 -8.08
CA ALA A 269 5.02 1.19 -8.03
C ALA A 269 4.42 1.69 -9.36
N VAL A 270 5.02 2.71 -9.96
CA VAL A 270 4.58 3.28 -11.26
C VAL A 270 4.75 2.25 -12.38
N GLU A 271 5.89 1.56 -12.44
CA GLU A 271 6.12 0.51 -13.43
C GLU A 271 5.10 -0.64 -13.29
N CYS A 272 4.77 -1.04 -12.06
CA CYS A 272 3.73 -2.04 -11.83
C CYS A 272 2.35 -1.56 -12.31
N MET A 273 1.93 -0.36 -11.93
CA MET A 273 0.64 0.20 -12.34
C MET A 273 0.52 0.31 -13.87
N GLN A 274 1.56 0.79 -14.55
CA GLN A 274 1.58 0.90 -16.02
C GLN A 274 1.45 -0.47 -16.68
N ARG A 275 2.18 -1.46 -16.18
CA ARG A 275 2.09 -2.82 -16.70
C ARG A 275 0.71 -3.45 -16.46
N TRP A 276 0.10 -3.26 -15.28
CA TRP A 276 -1.24 -3.75 -15.00
C TRP A 276 -2.28 -3.15 -15.93
N ASP A 277 -2.14 -1.87 -16.25
CA ASP A 277 -3.01 -1.20 -17.22
C ASP A 277 -2.85 -1.78 -18.64
N GLU A 278 -1.61 -2.03 -19.09
CA GLU A 278 -1.31 -2.64 -20.39
C GLU A 278 -1.85 -4.07 -20.50
N GLU A 279 -1.84 -4.81 -19.39
CA GLU A 279 -2.37 -6.18 -19.29
C GLU A 279 -3.89 -6.23 -19.10
N GLY A 280 -4.55 -5.08 -18.93
CA GLY A 280 -5.99 -4.97 -18.72
C GLY A 280 -6.47 -5.50 -17.36
N ARG A 281 -5.60 -5.42 -16.38
CA ARG A 281 -5.90 -5.82 -14.99
C ARG A 281 -6.58 -4.72 -14.20
#